data_e7621e55ae8b32f93871223191b4205f
#
_entry.id   e7621e55ae8b32f93871223191b4205f
#
_cell.length_a   1.000
_cell.length_b   1.000
_cell.length_c   1.000
_cell.angle_alpha   90.00
_cell.angle_beta   90.00
_cell.angle_gamma   90.00
#
_symmetry.space_group_name_H-M   'P 1'
#
loop_
_entity.id
_entity.type
_entity.pdbx_description
1 polymer ?
#
loop_
_entity_poly.entity_id
_entity_poly.type
_entity_poly.pdbx_seq_one_letter_code
_entity_poly.pdbx_strand_id
1 'polypeptide(L)' 'MATQQIFSPLPGIFYRKPSPDKPVYKNDGDAVAESDTIGLIEVMKSFNEVKAGAAGKIVRFLAENEEAVMAGQPIAEIDV' A
#
# COMPACT_ATOMS: atom_id res chain seq x y z
N MET A 1 -14.04 11.85 11.41
CA MET A 1 -13.00 11.04 10.77
C MET A 1 -13.04 11.31 9.28
N ALA A 2 -11.86 11.40 8.68
CA ALA A 2 -11.74 11.68 7.25
C ALA A 2 -11.07 10.50 6.57
N THR A 3 -11.59 10.10 5.41
CA THR A 3 -10.99 9.06 4.61
C THR A 3 -10.06 9.70 3.60
N GLN A 4 -8.83 9.18 3.53
CA GLN A 4 -7.83 9.60 2.55
C GLN A 4 -7.44 8.39 1.72
N GLN A 5 -6.99 8.64 0.49
CA GLN A 5 -6.45 7.58 -0.36
C GLN A 5 -4.93 7.60 -0.30
N ILE A 6 -4.34 6.41 -0.37
CA ILE A 6 -2.90 6.25 -0.52
C ILE A 6 -2.66 5.91 -1.98
N PHE A 7 -1.80 6.69 -2.63
CA PHE A 7 -1.55 6.57 -4.07
C PHE A 7 -0.23 5.88 -4.33
N SER A 8 -0.16 5.16 -5.45
CA SER A 8 1.10 4.59 -5.88
C SER A 8 2.06 5.71 -6.27
N PRO A 9 3.28 5.74 -5.72
CA PRO A 9 4.25 6.77 -6.11
C PRO A 9 4.89 6.52 -7.47
N LEU A 10 4.79 5.28 -7.98
CA LEU A 10 5.49 4.84 -9.19
C LEU A 10 4.58 3.90 -9.98
N PRO A 11 4.77 3.82 -11.32
CA PRO A 11 4.14 2.75 -12.08
C PRO A 11 4.93 1.46 -11.88
N GLY A 12 4.25 0.34 -11.72
CA GLY A 12 4.90 -0.95 -11.52
C GLY A 12 3.92 -1.99 -11.05
N ILE A 13 4.43 -3.04 -10.40
CA ILE A 13 3.61 -4.11 -9.86
C ILE A 13 3.49 -3.92 -8.36
N PHE A 14 2.25 -3.89 -7.88
CA PHE A 14 1.97 -3.70 -6.45
C PHE A 14 1.98 -5.05 -5.74
N TYR A 15 2.67 -5.11 -4.60
CA TYR A 15 2.68 -6.28 -3.73
C TYR A 15 2.23 -5.87 -2.35
N ARG A 16 1.35 -6.67 -1.75
CA ARG A 16 0.88 -6.45 -0.39
C ARG A 16 1.79 -7.07 0.66
N LYS A 17 2.74 -7.90 0.22
CA LYS A 17 3.63 -8.64 1.12
C LYS A 17 5.05 -8.63 0.56
N PRO A 18 6.07 -8.77 1.45
CA PRO A 18 7.46 -8.67 1.02
C PRO A 18 7.93 -9.85 0.17
N SER A 19 7.29 -11.01 0.32
CA SER A 19 7.60 -12.19 -0.48
C SER A 19 6.40 -13.14 -0.42
N PRO A 20 6.32 -14.13 -1.35
CA PRO A 20 5.15 -15.03 -1.40
C PRO A 20 4.91 -15.84 -0.13
N ASP A 21 5.95 -16.10 0.67
CA ASP A 21 5.85 -16.89 1.88
C ASP A 21 5.72 -16.05 3.16
N LYS A 22 5.58 -14.73 3.03
CA LYS A 22 5.42 -13.83 4.17
C LYS A 22 3.98 -13.32 4.24
N PRO A 23 3.50 -12.93 5.43
CA PRO A 23 2.18 -12.33 5.54
C PRO A 23 2.16 -10.94 4.89
N VAL A 24 0.95 -10.47 4.58
CA VAL A 24 0.78 -9.09 4.10
C VAL A 24 1.24 -8.10 5.17
N TYR A 25 1.69 -6.93 4.72
CA TYR A 25 2.12 -5.89 5.64
C TYR A 25 0.98 -5.42 6.54
N LYS A 26 -0.19 -5.20 5.95
CA LYS A 26 -1.38 -4.73 6.68
C LYS A 26 -2.62 -5.37 6.09
N ASN A 27 -3.60 -5.60 6.95
CA ASN A 27 -4.93 -6.05 6.56
C ASN A 27 -5.91 -4.90 6.68
N ASP A 28 -7.09 -5.06 6.10
CA ASP A 28 -8.18 -4.11 6.29
C ASP A 28 -8.48 -4.00 7.79
N GLY A 29 -8.62 -2.78 8.28
CA GLY A 29 -8.87 -2.52 9.69
C GLY A 29 -7.63 -2.34 10.55
N ASP A 30 -6.44 -2.63 10.04
CA ASP A 30 -5.21 -2.48 10.80
C ASP A 30 -4.87 -1.02 11.05
N ALA A 31 -4.36 -0.74 12.25
CA ALA A 31 -3.82 0.58 12.57
C ALA A 31 -2.47 0.76 11.89
N VAL A 32 -2.20 1.97 11.42
CA VAL A 32 -0.93 2.31 10.79
C VAL A 32 -0.39 3.61 11.34
N ALA A 33 0.93 3.72 11.41
CA ALA A 33 1.63 4.96 11.64
C ALA A 33 2.03 5.56 10.29
N GLU A 34 2.37 6.83 10.26
CA GLU A 34 2.72 7.54 9.03
C GLU A 34 3.83 6.83 8.25
N SER A 35 4.83 6.32 8.94
CA SER A 35 6.01 5.69 8.32
C SER A 35 5.86 4.18 8.11
N ASP A 36 4.71 3.60 8.44
CA ASP A 36 4.51 2.16 8.26
C ASP A 36 4.45 1.82 6.77
N THR A 37 5.11 0.73 6.40
CA THR A 37 5.04 0.21 5.04
C THR A 37 3.74 -0.57 4.88
N ILE A 38 2.99 -0.27 3.82
CA ILE A 38 1.72 -0.96 3.53
C ILE A 38 1.83 -1.88 2.32
N GLY A 39 2.89 -1.74 1.53
CA GLY A 39 3.12 -2.56 0.37
C GLY A 39 4.39 -2.16 -0.36
N LEU A 40 4.62 -2.80 -1.50
CA LEU A 40 5.80 -2.53 -2.34
C LEU A 40 5.35 -2.30 -3.77
N ILE A 41 6.11 -1.47 -4.49
CA ILE A 41 5.97 -1.34 -5.94
C ILE A 41 7.27 -1.83 -6.56
N GLU A 42 7.17 -2.84 -7.41
CA GLU A 42 8.33 -3.36 -8.16
C GLU A 42 8.43 -2.64 -9.49
N VAL A 43 9.60 -2.05 -9.74
CA VAL A 43 9.93 -1.43 -11.03
C VAL A 43 11.27 -2.01 -11.45
N MET A 44 11.28 -2.81 -12.52
CA MET A 44 12.53 -3.39 -13.08
C MET A 44 13.37 -4.09 -12.01
N LYS A 45 12.73 -4.95 -11.20
CA LYS A 45 13.35 -5.73 -10.12
C LYS A 45 13.83 -4.88 -8.94
N SER A 46 13.47 -3.61 -8.91
CA SER A 46 13.72 -2.73 -7.79
C SER A 46 12.44 -2.59 -6.99
N PHE A 47 12.50 -2.86 -5.68
CA PHE A 47 11.33 -2.82 -4.82
C PHE A 47 11.32 -1.52 -4.03
N ASN A 48 10.21 -0.80 -4.14
CA ASN A 48 10.06 0.51 -3.50
C ASN A 48 8.91 0.43 -2.50
N GLU A 49 9.20 0.79 -1.24
CA GLU A 49 8.18 0.73 -0.18
C GLU A 49 7.14 1.81 -0.37
N VAL A 50 5.88 1.45 -0.14
CA VAL A 50 4.77 2.41 -0.09
C VAL A 50 4.43 2.62 1.38
N LYS A 51 4.59 3.85 1.85
CA LYS A 51 4.29 4.22 3.24
C LYS A 51 2.84 4.67 3.35
N ALA A 52 2.27 4.53 4.55
CA ALA A 52 0.92 5.00 4.81
C ALA A 52 0.77 6.51 4.59
N GLY A 53 1.79 7.28 4.96
CA GLY A 53 1.79 8.72 4.77
C GLY A 53 0.95 9.50 5.76
N ALA A 54 0.19 8.81 6.60
CA ALA A 54 -0.60 9.40 7.69
C ALA A 54 -0.91 8.30 8.69
N ALA A 55 -1.10 8.69 9.95
CA ALA A 55 -1.50 7.75 10.99
C ALA A 55 -3.02 7.55 10.94
N GLY A 56 -3.48 6.32 11.11
CA GLY A 56 -4.91 6.01 11.08
C GLY A 56 -5.15 4.53 10.99
N LYS A 57 -6.24 4.13 10.33
CA LYS A 57 -6.59 2.74 10.11
C LYS A 57 -6.81 2.49 8.63
N ILE A 58 -6.34 1.35 8.14
CA ILE A 58 -6.63 0.93 6.77
C ILE A 58 -8.12 0.61 6.69
N VAL A 59 -8.84 1.28 5.78
CA VAL A 59 -10.23 0.95 5.51
C VAL A 59 -10.28 -0.26 4.60
N ARG A 60 -9.55 -0.19 3.48
CA ARG A 60 -9.47 -1.29 2.53
C ARG A 60 -8.34 -1.03 1.53
N PHE A 61 -7.90 -2.09 0.89
CA PHE A 61 -7.00 -1.99 -0.25
C PHE A 61 -7.83 -1.93 -1.53
N LEU A 62 -7.44 -1.05 -2.44
CA LEU A 62 -8.10 -0.87 -3.73
C LEU A 62 -7.35 -1.61 -4.85
N ALA A 63 -6.07 -1.88 -4.64
CA ALA A 63 -5.26 -2.68 -5.54
C ALA A 63 -5.00 -4.04 -4.92
N GLU A 64 -4.95 -5.06 -5.76
CA GLU A 64 -4.71 -6.43 -5.32
C GLU A 64 -3.22 -6.74 -5.37
N ASN A 65 -2.82 -7.81 -4.66
CA ASN A 65 -1.45 -8.30 -4.71
C ASN A 65 -1.10 -8.69 -6.14
N GLU A 66 0.07 -8.28 -6.61
CA GLU A 66 0.59 -8.55 -7.95
C GLU A 66 -0.18 -7.82 -9.06
N GLU A 67 -0.92 -6.78 -8.72
CA GLU A 67 -1.63 -5.97 -9.72
C GLU A 67 -0.71 -4.90 -10.30
N ALA A 68 -0.79 -4.70 -11.62
CA ALA A 68 -0.08 -3.60 -12.28
C ALA A 68 -0.77 -2.28 -11.93
N VAL A 69 -0.01 -1.30 -11.47
CA VAL A 69 -0.54 0.00 -11.08
C VAL A 69 0.23 1.10 -11.80
N MET A 70 -0.43 2.25 -11.93
CA MET A 70 0.17 3.45 -12.52
C MET A 70 0.51 4.42 -11.40
N ALA A 71 1.45 5.34 -11.68
CA ALA A 71 1.74 6.42 -10.74
C ALA A 71 0.47 7.24 -10.50
N GLY A 72 0.18 7.53 -9.24
CA GLY A 72 -1.02 8.27 -8.86
C GLY A 72 -2.28 7.43 -8.75
N GLN A 73 -2.21 6.13 -9.04
CA GLN A 73 -3.36 5.24 -8.89
C GLN A 73 -3.61 4.98 -7.40
N PRO A 74 -4.88 5.10 -6.93
CA PRO A 74 -5.20 4.77 -5.54
C PRO A 74 -4.99 3.28 -5.28
N ILE A 75 -4.28 2.95 -4.19
CA ILE A 75 -4.01 1.57 -3.81
C ILE A 75 -4.65 1.18 -2.48
N ALA A 76 -5.00 2.14 -1.65
CA ALA A 76 -5.65 1.87 -0.38
C ALA A 76 -6.39 3.11 0.11
N GLU A 77 -7.34 2.89 1.01
CA GLU A 77 -8.03 3.96 1.73
C GLU A 77 -7.71 3.85 3.21
N ILE A 78 -7.50 5.00 3.84
CA ILE A 78 -7.14 5.10 5.25
C ILE A 78 -8.04 6.12 5.94
N ASP A 79 -8.51 5.79 7.13
CA ASP A 79 -9.22 6.74 8.00
C ASP A 79 -8.21 7.42 8.92
N VAL A 80 -8.22 8.73 8.91
CA VAL A 80 -7.31 9.55 9.71
C VAL A 80 -8.04 10.37 10.75
#